data_867607159a2dcfcaf497b173b0015560
#
_entry.id   867607159a2dcfcaf497b173b0015560
#
_cell.length_a   1.000
_cell.length_b   1.000
_cell.length_c   1.000
_cell.angle_alpha   90.00
_cell.angle_beta   90.00
_cell.angle_gamma   90.00
#
_symmetry.space_group_name_H-M   'P 1'
#
loop_
_entity.id
_entity.type
_entity.pdbx_description
1 polymer ?
#
loop_
_entity_poly.entity_id
_entity_poly.type
_entity_poly.pdbx_seq_one_letter_code
_entity_poly.pdbx_strand_id
1 'polypeptide(L)'
;MFTQYTHGPYRDTAVNASLTVSASVDFIDKLASPEEVVLRLRRLIGRAPETIKIGSLFEIDSANSAVYVIGNGKRYLIREIQGMKLEILNELAAAMYRSEGELVPFSRLERFSDGEDSRASLRVRIRELKISLGKAIGREFRANELIINVRNRGYRLVNPTD
;
A
#
# COMPACT_ATOMS: atom_id res chain seq x y z
N MET A 1 20.94 -6.57 4.04
CA MET A 1 21.97 -7.62 4.05
C MET A 1 21.66 -8.64 2.98
N PHE A 2 22.58 -8.88 2.06
CA PHE A 2 22.40 -9.89 0.99
C PHE A 2 23.22 -11.11 1.32
N THR A 3 22.65 -12.30 1.21
CA THR A 3 23.37 -13.54 1.40
C THR A 3 23.33 -14.37 0.12
N GLN A 4 24.41 -15.07 -0.16
CA GLN A 4 24.52 -15.97 -1.32
C GLN A 4 23.88 -17.34 -1.06
N TYR A 5 23.45 -17.61 0.18
CA TYR A 5 23.02 -18.93 0.63
C TYR A 5 21.53 -18.90 0.95
N THR A 6 20.78 -19.72 0.24
CA THR A 6 19.33 -19.89 0.45
C THR A 6 19.00 -20.88 1.56
N HIS A 7 19.97 -21.72 1.96
CA HIS A 7 19.81 -22.71 3.02
C HIS A 7 21.04 -22.74 3.93
N GLY A 8 20.82 -22.99 5.22
CA GLY A 8 21.87 -23.18 6.21
C GLY A 8 21.99 -22.07 7.27
N PRO A 9 23.02 -22.14 8.13
CA PRO A 9 23.14 -21.31 9.32
C PRO A 9 23.19 -19.78 9.05
N TYR A 10 23.62 -19.37 7.86
CA TYR A 10 23.69 -17.96 7.48
C TYR A 10 22.32 -17.33 7.27
N ARG A 11 21.33 -18.12 6.78
CA ARG A 11 19.95 -17.67 6.64
C ARG A 11 19.34 -17.40 8.01
N ASP A 12 19.53 -18.31 8.94
CA ASP A 12 18.99 -18.19 10.30
C ASP A 12 19.60 -16.99 11.04
N THR A 13 20.90 -16.73 10.82
CA THR A 13 21.57 -15.54 11.36
C THR A 13 20.99 -14.25 10.78
N ALA A 14 20.69 -14.20 9.47
CA ALA A 14 20.10 -13.02 8.84
C ALA A 14 18.65 -12.79 9.31
N VAL A 15 17.86 -13.84 9.49
CA VAL A 15 16.50 -13.77 10.04
C VAL A 15 16.54 -13.26 11.49
N ASN A 16 17.43 -13.81 12.31
CA ASN A 16 17.58 -13.39 13.70
C ASN A 16 18.07 -11.92 13.81
N ALA A 17 18.96 -11.48 12.93
CA ALA A 17 19.39 -10.08 12.87
C ALA A 17 18.23 -9.15 12.50
N SER A 18 17.33 -9.56 11.62
CA SER A 18 16.13 -8.79 11.26
C SER A 18 15.17 -8.63 12.44
N LEU A 19 15.05 -9.62 13.31
CA LEU A 19 14.20 -9.58 14.49
C LEU A 19 14.76 -8.69 15.61
N THR A 20 16.09 -8.55 15.67
CA THR A 20 16.76 -7.80 16.77
C THR A 20 17.03 -6.33 16.43
N VAL A 21 17.14 -5.97 15.16
CA VAL A 21 17.63 -4.62 14.74
C VAL A 21 16.57 -3.81 13.99
N SER A 22 15.32 -4.26 13.87
CA SER A 22 14.28 -3.60 13.05
C SER A 22 14.76 -3.28 11.61
N ALA A 23 15.73 -4.02 11.12
CA ALA A 23 16.28 -3.85 9.79
C ALA A 23 15.47 -4.70 8.80
N SER A 24 15.17 -4.12 7.64
CA SER A 24 14.58 -4.87 6.55
C SER A 24 15.60 -5.84 5.97
N VAL A 25 15.29 -7.14 6.02
CA VAL A 25 16.10 -8.22 5.44
C VAL A 25 15.26 -8.97 4.42
N ASP A 26 15.84 -9.20 3.26
CA ASP A 26 15.23 -10.05 2.22
C ASP A 26 16.27 -11.03 1.69
N PHE A 27 15.79 -12.16 1.17
CA PHE A 27 16.65 -13.19 0.57
C PHE A 27 16.45 -13.15 -0.94
N ILE A 28 17.54 -12.99 -1.66
CA ILE A 28 17.55 -13.02 -3.12
C ILE A 28 18.24 -14.32 -3.56
N ASP A 29 17.54 -15.11 -4.36
CA ASP A 29 18.11 -16.30 -4.96
C ASP A 29 19.24 -15.90 -5.92
N LYS A 30 20.29 -16.73 -5.99
CA LYS A 30 21.42 -16.53 -6.90
C LYS A 30 21.00 -16.54 -8.38
N LEU A 31 19.87 -17.18 -8.68
CA LEU A 31 19.29 -17.28 -10.03
C LEU A 31 18.18 -16.23 -10.27
N ALA A 32 17.96 -15.29 -9.33
CA ALA A 32 16.96 -14.25 -9.50
C ALA A 32 17.27 -13.37 -10.72
N SER A 33 16.23 -13.03 -11.46
CA SER A 33 16.40 -12.11 -12.59
C SER A 33 16.81 -10.71 -12.10
N PRO A 34 17.48 -9.90 -12.95
CA PRO A 34 17.82 -8.52 -12.58
C PRO A 34 16.60 -7.71 -12.16
N GLU A 35 15.43 -7.94 -12.77
CA GLU A 35 14.17 -7.28 -12.45
C GLU A 35 13.68 -7.69 -11.05
N GLU A 36 13.78 -8.96 -10.69
CA GLU A 36 13.44 -9.45 -9.37
C GLU A 36 14.35 -8.86 -8.29
N VAL A 37 15.65 -8.78 -8.56
CA VAL A 37 16.64 -8.16 -7.67
C VAL A 37 16.27 -6.69 -7.42
N VAL A 38 15.97 -5.93 -8.48
CA VAL A 38 15.56 -4.51 -8.37
C VAL A 38 14.27 -4.37 -7.59
N LEU A 39 13.28 -5.25 -7.82
CA LEU A 39 12.01 -5.22 -7.10
C LEU A 39 12.20 -5.45 -5.60
N ARG A 40 13.00 -6.44 -5.22
CA ARG A 40 13.31 -6.76 -3.83
C ARG A 40 14.13 -5.66 -3.15
N LEU A 41 15.10 -5.08 -3.86
CA LEU A 41 15.83 -3.92 -3.37
C LEU A 41 14.92 -2.72 -3.10
N ARG A 42 13.98 -2.42 -4.00
CA ARG A 42 12.99 -1.36 -3.79
C ARG A 42 12.12 -1.60 -2.55
N ARG A 43 11.72 -2.85 -2.31
CA ARG A 43 10.98 -3.23 -1.09
C ARG A 43 11.79 -3.01 0.18
N LEU A 44 13.07 -3.40 0.17
CA LEU A 44 13.99 -3.22 1.31
C LEU A 44 14.23 -1.75 1.64
N ILE A 45 14.37 -0.91 0.61
CA ILE A 45 14.59 0.54 0.77
C ILE A 45 13.29 1.24 1.22
N GLY A 46 12.15 0.55 1.19
CA GLY A 46 10.87 1.07 1.65
C GLY A 46 10.29 2.19 0.77
N ARG A 47 10.91 2.48 -0.36
CA ARG A 47 10.43 3.49 -1.29
C ARG A 47 9.36 2.86 -2.21
N ALA A 48 8.13 3.26 -2.02
CA ALA A 48 7.06 2.89 -2.94
C ALA A 48 7.39 3.44 -4.35
N PRO A 49 7.03 2.72 -5.42
CA PRO A 49 7.20 3.24 -6.77
C PRO A 49 6.36 4.51 -6.96
N GLU A 50 6.77 5.34 -7.90
CA GLU A 50 6.02 6.56 -8.24
C GLU A 50 4.59 6.24 -8.70
N THR A 51 4.39 5.05 -9.26
CA THR A 51 3.09 4.57 -9.71
C THR A 51 2.76 3.23 -9.07
N ILE A 52 1.63 3.16 -8.37
CA ILE A 52 1.12 1.93 -7.74
C ILE A 52 -0.23 1.57 -8.37
N LYS A 53 -0.36 0.32 -8.80
CA LYS A 53 -1.65 -0.22 -9.28
C LYS A 53 -2.40 -0.91 -8.16
N ILE A 54 -3.71 -0.70 -8.11
CA ILE A 54 -4.65 -1.39 -7.22
C ILE A 54 -5.54 -2.28 -8.09
N GLY A 55 -5.18 -3.55 -8.17
CA GLY A 55 -5.78 -4.47 -9.14
C GLY A 55 -5.63 -3.97 -10.58
N SER A 56 -6.64 -4.25 -11.39
CA SER A 56 -6.76 -3.77 -12.77
C SER A 56 -7.47 -2.42 -12.89
N LEU A 57 -8.05 -1.92 -11.78
CA LEU A 57 -9.02 -0.82 -11.79
C LEU A 57 -8.42 0.56 -11.54
N PHE A 58 -7.42 0.67 -10.68
CA PHE A 58 -6.90 1.97 -10.28
C PHE A 58 -5.38 2.06 -10.39
N GLU A 59 -4.92 3.28 -10.61
CA GLU A 59 -3.50 3.64 -10.62
C GLU A 59 -3.31 4.90 -9.79
N ILE A 60 -2.39 4.86 -8.85
CA ILE A 60 -1.97 5.99 -8.05
C ILE A 60 -0.63 6.46 -8.58
N ASP A 61 -0.55 7.70 -8.97
CA ASP A 61 0.67 8.39 -9.41
C ASP A 61 1.10 9.35 -8.32
N SER A 62 2.03 8.89 -7.49
CA SER A 62 2.52 9.67 -6.34
C SER A 62 3.35 10.88 -6.77
N ALA A 63 4.03 10.80 -7.92
CA ALA A 63 4.84 11.90 -8.44
C ALA A 63 3.96 13.09 -8.87
N ASN A 64 2.80 12.81 -9.50
CA ASN A 64 1.85 13.81 -9.95
C ASN A 64 0.71 14.07 -8.97
N SER A 65 0.74 13.44 -7.79
CA SER A 65 -0.32 13.54 -6.78
C SER A 65 -1.72 13.26 -7.36
N ALA A 66 -1.84 12.21 -8.16
CA ALA A 66 -3.03 11.91 -8.93
C ALA A 66 -3.47 10.46 -8.78
N VAL A 67 -4.79 10.23 -8.87
CA VAL A 67 -5.40 8.89 -8.88
C VAL A 67 -6.22 8.74 -10.14
N TYR A 68 -6.03 7.64 -10.82
CA TYR A 68 -6.71 7.32 -12.07
C TYR A 68 -7.53 6.05 -11.94
N VAL A 69 -8.68 6.03 -12.60
CA VAL A 69 -9.37 4.79 -12.95
C VAL A 69 -8.88 4.31 -14.32
N ILE A 70 -8.66 3.01 -14.44
CA ILE A 70 -8.24 2.36 -15.69
C ILE A 70 -9.46 1.73 -16.34
N GLY A 71 -9.74 2.12 -17.58
CA GLY A 71 -10.85 1.55 -18.36
C GLY A 71 -10.53 1.60 -19.84
N ASN A 72 -10.79 0.48 -20.56
CA ASN A 72 -10.56 0.36 -22.01
C ASN A 72 -9.15 0.79 -22.45
N GLY A 73 -8.12 0.46 -21.66
CA GLY A 73 -6.72 0.84 -21.91
C GLY A 73 -6.41 2.33 -21.74
N LYS A 74 -7.34 3.12 -21.22
CA LYS A 74 -7.16 4.55 -20.94
C LYS A 74 -7.19 4.84 -19.45
N ARG A 75 -6.58 5.95 -19.05
CA ARG A 75 -6.57 6.47 -17.68
C ARG A 75 -7.49 7.69 -17.58
N TYR A 76 -8.37 7.72 -16.58
CA TYR A 76 -9.26 8.83 -16.30
C TYR A 76 -9.01 9.34 -14.88
N LEU A 77 -8.69 10.62 -14.75
CA LEU A 77 -8.37 11.25 -13.46
C LEU A 77 -9.59 11.29 -12.54
N ILE A 78 -9.42 10.87 -11.29
CA ILE A 78 -10.43 10.98 -10.23
C ILE A 78 -10.17 12.27 -9.45
N ARG A 79 -10.85 13.35 -9.80
CA ARG A 79 -10.60 14.68 -9.24
C ARG A 79 -11.00 14.84 -7.78
N GLU A 80 -11.90 14.01 -7.28
CA GLU A 80 -12.41 14.05 -5.91
C GLU A 80 -11.41 13.51 -4.85
N ILE A 81 -10.33 12.89 -5.30
CA ILE A 81 -9.30 12.34 -4.41
C ILE A 81 -8.10 13.26 -4.42
N GLN A 82 -8.07 14.19 -3.45
CA GLN A 82 -7.02 15.20 -3.29
C GLN A 82 -6.74 15.42 -1.79
N GLY A 83 -5.63 16.09 -1.47
CA GLY A 83 -5.24 16.44 -0.11
C GLY A 83 -5.19 15.21 0.82
N MET A 84 -5.76 15.30 2.00
CA MET A 84 -5.72 14.23 3.02
C MET A 84 -6.23 12.87 2.50
N LYS A 85 -7.23 12.85 1.62
CA LYS A 85 -7.72 11.60 1.02
C LYS A 85 -6.64 10.92 0.18
N LEU A 86 -5.90 11.69 -0.58
CA LEU A 86 -4.78 11.18 -1.38
C LEU A 86 -3.64 10.68 -0.51
N GLU A 87 -3.28 11.44 0.55
CA GLU A 87 -2.22 11.03 1.49
C GLU A 87 -2.57 9.69 2.18
N ILE A 88 -3.81 9.55 2.66
CA ILE A 88 -4.30 8.30 3.25
C ILE A 88 -4.21 7.15 2.23
N LEU A 89 -4.64 7.39 0.99
CA LEU A 89 -4.61 6.38 -0.06
C LEU A 89 -3.18 5.99 -0.45
N ASN A 90 -2.27 6.95 -0.57
CA ASN A 90 -0.85 6.71 -0.82
C ASN A 90 -0.22 5.84 0.27
N GLU A 91 -0.51 6.13 1.53
CA GLU A 91 0.00 5.36 2.67
C GLU A 91 -0.47 3.90 2.65
N LEU A 92 -1.77 3.71 2.37
CA LEU A 92 -2.37 2.39 2.24
C LEU A 92 -1.82 1.62 1.02
N ALA A 93 -1.64 2.30 -0.10
CA ALA A 93 -1.11 1.71 -1.32
C ALA A 93 0.38 1.34 -1.18
N ALA A 94 1.16 2.19 -0.52
CA ALA A 94 2.56 1.90 -0.23
C ALA A 94 2.70 0.66 0.68
N ALA A 95 1.82 0.51 1.67
CA ALA A 95 1.77 -0.68 2.51
C ALA A 95 1.41 -1.92 1.68
N MET A 96 0.35 -1.85 0.88
CA MET A 96 -0.07 -2.95 0.00
C MET A 96 1.05 -3.34 -0.99
N TYR A 97 1.81 -2.38 -1.51
CA TYR A 97 2.92 -2.66 -2.41
C TYR A 97 4.06 -3.42 -1.72
N ARG A 98 4.35 -3.11 -0.44
CA ARG A 98 5.37 -3.84 0.34
C ARG A 98 4.94 -5.28 0.62
N SER A 99 3.70 -5.45 1.03
CA SER A 99 3.10 -6.77 1.31
C SER A 99 1.59 -6.68 1.11
N GLU A 100 1.03 -7.54 0.28
CA GLU A 100 -0.41 -7.55 0.03
C GLU A 100 -1.18 -7.73 1.35
N GLY A 101 -2.13 -6.82 1.59
CA GLY A 101 -2.93 -6.82 2.81
C GLY A 101 -2.19 -6.34 4.07
N GLU A 102 -1.02 -5.72 3.94
CA GLU A 102 -0.31 -5.10 5.07
C GLU A 102 -1.22 -4.10 5.79
N LEU A 103 -1.23 -4.23 7.12
CA LEU A 103 -2.01 -3.35 7.99
C LEU A 103 -1.30 -2.01 8.19
N VAL A 104 -1.99 -0.92 7.93
CA VAL A 104 -1.55 0.41 8.34
C VAL A 104 -2.26 0.79 9.65
N PRO A 105 -1.54 0.97 10.77
CA PRO A 105 -2.13 1.25 12.06
C PRO A 105 -2.79 2.63 12.08
N PHE A 106 -3.79 2.80 12.97
CA PHE A 106 -4.49 4.08 13.12
C PHE A 106 -3.53 5.24 13.39
N SER A 107 -2.56 5.07 14.29
CA SER A 107 -1.57 6.11 14.64
C SER A 107 -0.80 6.65 13.43
N ARG A 108 -0.63 5.85 12.40
CA ARG A 108 0.03 6.25 11.15
C ARG A 108 -0.90 7.01 10.21
N LEU A 109 -2.20 6.70 10.20
CA LEU A 109 -3.20 7.33 9.35
C LEU A 109 -3.80 8.58 10.00
N GLU A 110 -3.93 8.61 11.33
CA GLU A 110 -4.49 9.74 12.07
C GLU A 110 -3.69 11.05 11.89
N ARG A 111 -2.40 10.95 11.58
CA ARG A 111 -1.56 12.11 11.24
C ARG A 111 -2.04 12.91 10.03
N PHE A 112 -2.86 12.29 9.17
CA PHE A 112 -3.49 12.92 8.02
C PHE A 112 -4.90 13.44 8.31
N SER A 113 -5.32 13.46 9.58
CA SER A 113 -6.64 13.88 10.00
C SER A 113 -6.50 15.01 11.00
N ASP A 114 -7.14 16.14 10.73
CA ASP A 114 -7.14 17.29 11.63
C ASP A 114 -8.26 17.17 12.69
N GLY A 115 -7.99 17.71 13.88
CA GLY A 115 -8.96 17.90 14.93
C GLY A 115 -8.81 16.98 16.16
N GLU A 116 -9.59 17.29 17.21
CA GLU A 116 -9.54 16.58 18.50
C GLU A 116 -9.96 15.09 18.39
N ASP A 117 -10.85 14.75 17.45
CA ASP A 117 -11.23 13.36 17.15
C ASP A 117 -10.69 12.93 15.77
N SER A 118 -9.37 12.76 15.70
CA SER A 118 -8.67 12.32 14.49
C SER A 118 -9.19 10.96 13.96
N ARG A 119 -9.66 10.08 14.87
CA ARG A 119 -10.21 8.77 14.49
C ARG A 119 -11.58 8.85 13.81
N ALA A 120 -12.47 9.72 14.29
CA ALA A 120 -13.76 9.93 13.63
C ALA A 120 -13.55 10.60 12.28
N SER A 121 -12.69 11.61 12.20
CA SER A 121 -12.30 12.26 10.95
C SER A 121 -11.73 11.28 9.94
N LEU A 122 -10.80 10.41 10.37
CA LEU A 122 -10.24 9.36 9.52
C LEU A 122 -11.32 8.42 8.94
N ARG A 123 -12.30 7.99 9.76
CA ARG A 123 -13.41 7.15 9.29
C ARG A 123 -14.23 7.82 8.19
N VAL A 124 -14.51 9.11 8.35
CA VAL A 124 -15.22 9.90 7.33
C VAL A 124 -14.40 9.95 6.04
N ARG A 125 -13.10 10.25 6.12
CA ARG A 125 -12.21 10.30 4.94
C ARG A 125 -12.09 8.95 4.22
N ILE A 126 -11.99 7.86 4.96
CA ILE A 126 -11.98 6.50 4.38
C ILE A 126 -13.30 6.19 3.66
N ARG A 127 -14.43 6.58 4.26
CA ARG A 127 -15.74 6.42 3.62
C ARG A 127 -15.84 7.23 2.33
N GLU A 128 -15.44 8.50 2.36
CA GLU A 128 -15.41 9.39 1.18
C GLU A 128 -14.50 8.82 0.08
N LEU A 129 -13.33 8.29 0.42
CA LEU A 129 -12.43 7.61 -0.51
C LEU A 129 -13.13 6.45 -1.21
N LYS A 130 -13.76 5.55 -0.45
CA LYS A 130 -14.49 4.40 -1.02
C LYS A 130 -15.60 4.85 -1.96
N ILE A 131 -16.34 5.91 -1.59
CA ILE A 131 -17.40 6.48 -2.42
C ILE A 131 -16.81 7.06 -3.72
N SER A 132 -15.72 7.84 -3.64
CA SER A 132 -15.10 8.45 -4.83
C SER A 132 -14.55 7.39 -5.78
N LEU A 133 -13.87 6.37 -5.26
CA LEU A 133 -13.36 5.25 -6.06
C LEU A 133 -14.50 4.41 -6.66
N GLY A 134 -15.56 4.16 -5.90
CA GLY A 134 -16.74 3.44 -6.38
C GLY A 134 -17.47 4.18 -7.50
N LYS A 135 -17.68 5.49 -7.35
CA LYS A 135 -18.26 6.33 -8.39
C LYS A 135 -17.48 6.28 -9.70
N ALA A 136 -16.14 6.29 -9.61
CA ALA A 136 -15.28 6.26 -10.78
C ALA A 136 -15.42 4.99 -11.63
N ILE A 137 -15.83 3.86 -11.02
CA ILE A 137 -16.06 2.58 -11.71
C ILE A 137 -17.53 2.20 -11.81
N GLY A 138 -18.44 3.09 -11.36
CA GLY A 138 -19.89 2.87 -11.46
C GLY A 138 -20.44 1.80 -10.50
N ARG A 139 -19.74 1.49 -9.39
CA ARG A 139 -20.22 0.54 -8.37
C ARG A 139 -19.95 1.01 -6.95
N GLU A 140 -20.64 0.42 -5.98
CA GLU A 140 -20.34 0.62 -4.56
C GLU A 140 -19.47 -0.52 -4.01
N PHE A 141 -18.46 -0.16 -3.19
CA PHE A 141 -17.65 -1.15 -2.47
C PHE A 141 -18.32 -1.56 -1.16
N ARG A 142 -18.41 -2.86 -0.92
CA ARG A 142 -18.86 -3.43 0.36
C ARG A 142 -17.87 -3.11 1.48
N ALA A 143 -18.28 -3.33 2.73
CA ALA A 143 -17.46 -3.07 3.91
C ALA A 143 -16.07 -3.75 3.85
N ASN A 144 -16.03 -4.98 3.34
CA ASN A 144 -14.81 -5.81 3.28
C ASN A 144 -14.13 -5.77 1.90
N GLU A 145 -14.40 -4.76 1.09
CA GLU A 145 -13.78 -4.58 -0.23
C GLU A 145 -12.90 -3.35 -0.23
N LEU A 146 -11.82 -3.42 -0.99
CA LEU A 146 -10.84 -2.37 -1.28
C LEU A 146 -10.12 -1.86 -0.02
N ILE A 147 -10.78 -1.09 0.85
CA ILE A 147 -10.23 -0.60 2.11
C ILE A 147 -10.98 -1.26 3.26
N ILE A 148 -10.28 -2.13 3.98
CA ILE A 148 -10.84 -2.96 5.04
C ILE A 148 -10.45 -2.39 6.40
N ASN A 149 -11.44 -2.17 7.25
CA ASN A 149 -11.19 -1.81 8.65
C ASN A 149 -10.84 -3.07 9.46
N VAL A 150 -9.66 -3.09 10.05
CA VAL A 150 -9.27 -4.11 11.02
C VAL A 150 -9.52 -3.55 12.42
N ARG A 151 -10.54 -4.10 13.09
CA ARG A 151 -11.04 -3.60 14.37
C ARG A 151 -9.91 -3.31 15.36
N ASN A 152 -9.91 -2.10 15.93
CA ASN A 152 -8.96 -1.60 16.92
C ASN A 152 -7.48 -1.56 16.47
N ARG A 153 -7.16 -1.83 15.20
CA ARG A 153 -5.78 -1.90 14.71
C ARG A 153 -5.48 -0.87 13.62
N GLY A 154 -6.34 -0.73 12.62
CA GLY A 154 -6.08 0.16 11.48
C GLY A 154 -6.88 -0.20 10.25
N TYR A 155 -6.33 0.14 9.09
CA TYR A 155 -6.88 -0.19 7.79
C TYR A 155 -5.86 -0.95 6.94
N ARG A 156 -6.36 -1.73 6.01
CA ARG A 156 -5.55 -2.35 4.95
C ARG A 156 -6.21 -2.13 3.60
N LEU A 157 -5.39 -1.97 2.58
CA LEU A 157 -5.82 -1.94 1.20
C LEU A 157 -5.67 -3.35 0.62
N VAL A 158 -6.64 -3.77 -0.16
CA VAL A 158 -6.63 -5.06 -0.87
C VAL A 158 -7.05 -4.84 -2.31
N ASN A 159 -6.59 -5.70 -3.20
CA ASN A 159 -7.06 -5.68 -4.57
C ASN A 159 -8.58 -5.92 -4.59
N PRO A 160 -9.36 -5.09 -5.29
CA PRO A 160 -10.77 -5.34 -5.47
C PRO A 160 -10.95 -6.64 -6.26
N THR A 161 -11.86 -7.49 -5.80
CA THR A 161 -12.32 -8.64 -6.59
C THR A 161 -13.22 -8.14 -7.72
N ASP A 162 -12.96 -8.63 -8.90
CA ASP A 162 -13.77 -8.38 -10.11
C ASP A 162 -15.22 -8.86 -9.96
#